data_f755b22faf2d310710b5152a943a7331
#
_entry.id   f755b22faf2d310710b5152a943a7331
#
_cell.length_a   1.000
_cell.length_b   1.000
_cell.length_c   1.000
_cell.angle_alpha   90.00
_cell.angle_beta   90.00
_cell.angle_gamma   90.00
#
_symmetry.space_group_name_H-M   'P 1'
#
loop_
_entity.id
_entity.type
_entity.pdbx_description
1 polymer ?
#
loop_
_entity_poly.entity_id
_entity_poly.type
_entity_poly.pdbx_seq_one_letter_code
_entity_poly.pdbx_strand_id
1 'polypeptide(L)'
;MEKLQIINLSNYIRPEIREVAGKKWVLNGDKNSFYQTIIDAYNGSPTNSAIIDSYSQFIYGKGLTSDDKAKKPSEWAAIMSLVSKKDLRKICKDFEMFGEASIEVKYINNKIQRCFHIAKQRIAPEVANEEGDITGYYYSYDFSNVNKYKPERFDAFGFGEGLSERSEIYIFRDYQVGQFYYSNPSYVSGISWAKMEEEISNYSINHIQKGLSFGHIINMNCGIQESAETIQENTRQIRKHLTGSQNAGAFFLNWNDNKDSEITISALEVSDAHQQYAYLSTEARQQLCTSHKLTSPMLVGIKEANGFSSNAEEIKVGFAELMINVIRPKQEI
;
A
#
# COMPACT_ATOMS: atom_id res chain seq x y z
N MET A 1 -35.64 -9.95 13.85
CA MET A 1 -34.31 -10.39 14.29
C MET A 1 -33.30 -9.86 13.28
N GLU A 2 -32.75 -8.67 13.52
CA GLU A 2 -31.67 -8.15 12.70
C GLU A 2 -30.40 -8.94 12.99
N LYS A 3 -29.78 -9.43 11.93
CA LYS A 3 -28.51 -10.14 12.02
C LYS A 3 -27.44 -9.15 12.49
N LEU A 4 -26.83 -9.45 13.63
CA LEU A 4 -25.58 -8.81 14.05
C LEU A 4 -24.59 -8.90 12.88
N GLN A 5 -24.27 -7.77 12.29
CA GLN A 5 -23.23 -7.68 11.27
C GLN A 5 -21.90 -7.64 12.00
N ILE A 6 -21.23 -8.78 12.08
CA ILE A 6 -19.86 -8.86 12.56
C ILE A 6 -19.00 -8.21 11.49
N ILE A 7 -18.44 -7.05 11.77
CA ILE A 7 -17.41 -6.45 10.93
C ILE A 7 -16.14 -7.27 11.14
N ASN A 8 -15.88 -8.19 10.25
CA ASN A 8 -14.57 -8.83 10.18
C ASN A 8 -13.58 -7.78 9.67
N LEU A 9 -12.71 -7.31 10.55
CA LEU A 9 -11.48 -6.65 10.14
C LEU A 9 -10.76 -7.63 9.21
N SER A 10 -10.66 -7.28 7.93
CA SER A 10 -10.01 -8.14 6.97
C SER A 10 -8.53 -8.22 7.32
N ASN A 11 -8.13 -9.34 7.91
CA ASN A 11 -6.72 -9.65 8.12
C ASN A 11 -6.02 -9.57 6.75
N TYR A 12 -4.81 -9.01 6.72
CA TYR A 12 -3.99 -9.09 5.54
C TYR A 12 -3.76 -10.57 5.19
N ILE A 13 -4.32 -10.99 4.06
CA ILE A 13 -4.12 -12.32 3.51
C ILE A 13 -3.09 -12.17 2.40
N ARG A 14 -2.01 -12.93 2.48
CA ARG A 14 -1.00 -12.98 1.42
C ARG A 14 -1.68 -13.37 0.10
N PRO A 15 -1.43 -12.66 -1.01
CA PRO A 15 -2.05 -12.97 -2.28
C PRO A 15 -1.65 -14.37 -2.74
N GLU A 16 -2.62 -15.11 -3.21
CA GLU A 16 -2.40 -16.41 -3.81
C GLU A 16 -2.06 -16.21 -5.27
N ILE A 17 -0.86 -16.65 -5.66
CA ILE A 17 -0.39 -16.61 -7.04
C ILE A 17 -0.66 -17.98 -7.64
N ARG A 18 -1.56 -18.04 -8.61
CA ARG A 18 -1.96 -19.28 -9.27
C ARG A 18 -2.02 -19.11 -10.78
N GLU A 19 -1.54 -20.12 -11.48
CA GLU A 19 -1.84 -20.30 -12.88
C GLU A 19 -3.31 -20.72 -13.04
N VAL A 20 -4.04 -20.02 -13.89
CA VAL A 20 -5.46 -20.30 -14.14
C VAL A 20 -5.58 -20.92 -15.51
N ALA A 21 -6.18 -22.12 -15.56
CA ALA A 21 -6.41 -22.84 -16.82
C ALA A 21 -7.10 -21.95 -17.87
N GLY A 22 -6.53 -21.90 -19.07
CA GLY A 22 -7.05 -21.09 -20.18
C GLY A 22 -6.62 -19.61 -20.16
N LYS A 23 -5.91 -19.13 -19.13
CA LYS A 23 -5.25 -17.82 -19.14
C LYS A 23 -3.79 -17.96 -19.50
N LYS A 24 -3.28 -17.01 -20.28
CA LYS A 24 -1.88 -16.99 -20.73
C LYS A 24 -0.97 -16.23 -19.77
N TRP A 25 -1.51 -15.54 -18.78
CA TRP A 25 -0.80 -14.73 -17.80
C TRP A 25 -1.16 -15.10 -16.37
N VAL A 26 -0.26 -14.85 -15.47
CA VAL A 26 -0.41 -15.05 -14.03
C VAL A 26 -0.62 -13.70 -13.35
N LEU A 27 -1.61 -13.58 -12.45
CA LEU A 27 -1.90 -12.35 -11.72
C LEU A 27 -1.39 -12.42 -10.28
N ASN A 28 -1.05 -11.27 -9.72
CA ASN A 28 -0.64 -11.12 -8.33
C ASN A 28 -1.89 -10.90 -7.45
N GLY A 29 -2.45 -11.99 -6.96
CA GLY A 29 -3.74 -12.02 -6.27
C GLY A 29 -4.93 -11.99 -7.24
N ASP A 30 -6.16 -12.00 -6.70
CA ASP A 30 -7.36 -11.89 -7.53
C ASP A 30 -7.35 -10.57 -8.30
N LYS A 31 -7.52 -10.67 -9.64
CA LYS A 31 -7.53 -9.49 -10.54
C LYS A 31 -6.34 -8.54 -10.39
N ASN A 32 -5.19 -9.04 -9.98
CA ASN A 32 -3.98 -8.26 -9.72
C ASN A 32 -4.10 -7.31 -8.49
N SER A 33 -4.96 -7.64 -7.54
CA SER A 33 -5.37 -6.78 -6.43
C SER A 33 -4.28 -6.53 -5.39
N PHE A 34 -3.21 -7.33 -5.37
CA PHE A 34 -2.14 -7.14 -4.39
C PHE A 34 -1.43 -5.79 -4.51
N TYR A 35 -1.25 -5.31 -5.74
CA TYR A 35 -0.69 -3.97 -5.96
C TYR A 35 -1.55 -2.87 -5.37
N GLN A 36 -2.89 -2.99 -5.47
CA GLN A 36 -3.80 -2.03 -4.85
C GLN A 36 -3.69 -2.08 -3.32
N THR A 37 -3.58 -3.28 -2.73
CA THR A 37 -3.36 -3.43 -1.29
C THR A 37 -2.11 -2.72 -0.80
N ILE A 38 -1.02 -2.77 -1.57
CA ILE A 38 0.23 -2.06 -1.26
C ILE A 38 0.04 -0.54 -1.40
N ILE A 39 -0.64 -0.11 -2.46
CA ILE A 39 -0.93 1.32 -2.70
C ILE A 39 -1.79 1.89 -1.57
N ASP A 40 -2.81 1.15 -1.13
CA ASP A 40 -3.67 1.56 -0.02
C ASP A 40 -2.87 1.66 1.29
N ALA A 41 -2.03 0.67 1.59
CA ALA A 41 -1.14 0.70 2.75
C ALA A 41 -0.10 1.85 2.71
N TYR A 42 0.33 2.25 1.51
CA TYR A 42 1.18 3.42 1.32
C TYR A 42 0.42 4.73 1.56
N ASN A 43 -0.80 4.86 1.03
CA ASN A 43 -1.59 6.07 1.16
C ASN A 43 -2.19 6.26 2.56
N GLY A 44 -2.52 5.17 3.26
CA GLY A 44 -3.16 5.18 4.57
C GLY A 44 -2.18 5.35 5.74
N SER A 45 -0.89 5.03 5.56
CA SER A 45 0.11 5.04 6.62
C SER A 45 1.19 6.11 6.39
N PRO A 46 1.20 7.20 7.18
CA PRO A 46 2.24 8.23 7.09
C PRO A 46 3.65 7.70 7.33
N THR A 47 3.80 6.76 8.26
CA THR A 47 5.11 6.15 8.57
C THR A 47 5.61 5.31 7.39
N ASN A 48 4.75 4.44 6.84
CA ASN A 48 5.10 3.60 5.71
C ASN A 48 5.46 4.43 4.47
N SER A 49 4.67 5.46 4.16
CA SER A 49 4.92 6.34 3.01
C SER A 49 6.22 7.13 3.16
N ALA A 50 6.52 7.67 4.34
CA ALA A 50 7.76 8.41 4.60
C ALA A 50 9.01 7.54 4.39
N ILE A 51 8.97 6.27 4.83
CA ILE A 51 10.09 5.35 4.66
C ILE A 51 10.26 4.99 3.18
N ILE A 52 9.18 4.60 2.48
CA ILE A 52 9.22 4.24 1.06
C ILE A 52 9.71 5.42 0.20
N ASP A 53 9.26 6.65 0.48
CA ASP A 53 9.70 7.84 -0.24
C ASP A 53 11.18 8.12 -0.03
N SER A 54 11.64 8.03 1.21
CA SER A 54 13.05 8.23 1.54
C SER A 54 13.94 7.17 0.92
N TYR A 55 13.56 5.89 1.01
CA TYR A 55 14.33 4.80 0.42
C TYR A 55 14.40 4.87 -1.09
N SER A 56 13.29 5.19 -1.76
CA SER A 56 13.30 5.38 -3.21
C SER A 56 14.25 6.52 -3.65
N GLN A 57 14.37 7.58 -2.85
CA GLN A 57 15.32 8.67 -3.06
C GLN A 57 16.76 8.24 -2.79
N PHE A 58 17.01 7.43 -1.75
CA PHE A 58 18.33 6.90 -1.45
C PHE A 58 18.79 5.91 -2.54
N ILE A 59 17.90 5.05 -3.05
CA ILE A 59 18.19 4.14 -4.17
C ILE A 59 18.56 4.95 -5.41
N TYR A 60 17.79 5.99 -5.74
CA TYR A 60 18.10 6.88 -6.85
C TYR A 60 19.43 7.62 -6.65
N GLY A 61 19.75 8.08 -5.44
CA GLY A 61 20.96 8.79 -5.07
C GLY A 61 21.26 9.97 -6.01
N LYS A 62 22.38 9.87 -6.74
CA LYS A 62 22.78 10.84 -7.78
C LYS A 62 22.43 10.38 -9.21
N GLY A 63 21.67 9.29 -9.34
CA GLY A 63 21.38 8.61 -10.60
C GLY A 63 22.44 7.58 -10.97
N LEU A 64 22.39 7.08 -12.20
CA LEU A 64 23.36 6.10 -12.69
C LEU A 64 24.79 6.62 -12.57
N THR A 65 25.71 5.73 -12.23
CA THR A 65 27.15 6.01 -12.17
C THR A 65 27.94 4.81 -12.70
N SER A 66 29.18 5.05 -13.07
CA SER A 66 30.14 4.01 -13.50
C SER A 66 31.54 4.45 -13.13
N ASP A 67 32.37 3.50 -12.75
CA ASP A 67 33.80 3.75 -12.47
C ASP A 67 34.58 4.11 -13.73
N ASP A 68 34.12 3.63 -14.90
CA ASP A 68 34.76 3.89 -16.18
C ASP A 68 34.24 5.12 -16.93
N LYS A 69 33.33 5.88 -16.35
CA LYS A 69 32.74 7.09 -17.01
C LYS A 69 33.76 8.11 -17.48
N ALA A 70 34.88 8.25 -16.77
CA ALA A 70 35.96 9.15 -17.16
C ALA A 70 36.87 8.56 -18.26
N LYS A 71 37.00 7.23 -18.35
CA LYS A 71 37.80 6.53 -19.34
C LYS A 71 37.05 6.37 -20.67
N LYS A 72 35.69 6.25 -20.61
CA LYS A 72 34.81 5.98 -21.74
C LYS A 72 33.64 6.97 -21.82
N PRO A 73 33.91 8.27 -22.00
CA PRO A 73 32.87 9.31 -21.91
C PRO A 73 31.77 9.21 -22.97
N SER A 74 32.10 8.74 -24.17
CA SER A 74 31.11 8.58 -25.27
C SER A 74 30.18 7.40 -25.03
N GLU A 75 30.69 6.26 -24.49
CA GLU A 75 29.86 5.12 -24.13
C GLU A 75 28.97 5.49 -22.95
N TRP A 76 29.51 6.23 -21.97
CA TRP A 76 28.75 6.72 -20.84
C TRP A 76 27.62 7.66 -21.25
N ALA A 77 27.87 8.59 -22.16
CA ALA A 77 26.85 9.49 -22.69
C ALA A 77 25.74 8.71 -23.43
N ALA A 78 26.09 7.66 -24.17
CA ALA A 78 25.13 6.78 -24.83
C ALA A 78 24.23 6.07 -23.79
N ILE A 79 24.81 5.48 -22.74
CA ILE A 79 24.03 4.84 -21.66
C ILE A 79 23.09 5.84 -20.98
N MET A 80 23.58 7.05 -20.67
CA MET A 80 22.77 8.10 -20.04
C MET A 80 21.62 8.61 -20.94
N SER A 81 21.70 8.39 -22.23
CA SER A 81 20.62 8.74 -23.16
C SER A 81 19.50 7.70 -23.22
N LEU A 82 19.75 6.46 -22.77
CA LEU A 82 18.79 5.36 -22.84
C LEU A 82 17.63 5.54 -21.86
N VAL A 83 17.90 6.04 -20.65
CA VAL A 83 16.90 6.20 -19.60
C VAL A 83 16.83 7.65 -19.12
N SER A 84 15.64 8.22 -19.10
CA SER A 84 15.45 9.56 -18.56
C SER A 84 15.58 9.56 -17.04
N LYS A 85 16.08 10.67 -16.46
CA LYS A 85 16.13 10.84 -14.98
C LYS A 85 14.75 10.68 -14.34
N LYS A 86 13.69 11.07 -15.05
CA LYS A 86 12.31 10.95 -14.60
C LYS A 86 11.89 9.48 -14.52
N ASP A 87 12.22 8.69 -15.54
CA ASP A 87 11.87 7.28 -15.56
C ASP A 87 12.70 6.48 -14.55
N LEU A 88 13.99 6.80 -14.41
CA LEU A 88 14.83 6.18 -13.37
C LEU A 88 14.26 6.39 -11.96
N ARG A 89 13.76 7.60 -11.64
CA ARG A 89 13.11 7.84 -10.34
C ARG A 89 11.83 7.01 -10.15
N LYS A 90 11.04 6.80 -11.21
CA LYS A 90 9.85 5.95 -11.15
C LYS A 90 10.23 4.48 -10.95
N ILE A 91 11.30 4.01 -11.63
CA ILE A 91 11.83 2.66 -11.46
C ILE A 91 12.23 2.43 -10.00
N CYS A 92 13.01 3.35 -9.40
CA CYS A 92 13.40 3.26 -8.00
C CYS A 92 12.18 3.27 -7.05
N LYS A 93 11.13 4.05 -7.39
CA LYS A 93 9.91 4.11 -6.59
C LYS A 93 9.11 2.81 -6.68
N ASP A 94 8.88 2.28 -7.88
CA ASP A 94 8.17 1.01 -8.07
C ASP A 94 8.93 -0.14 -7.42
N PHE A 95 10.26 -0.16 -7.56
CA PHE A 95 11.10 -1.19 -6.96
C PHE A 95 10.99 -1.20 -5.43
N GLU A 96 11.09 -0.03 -4.79
CA GLU A 96 10.93 0.05 -3.32
C GLU A 96 9.50 -0.30 -2.89
N MET A 97 8.50 0.19 -3.63
CA MET A 97 7.11 0.03 -3.26
C MET A 97 6.59 -1.39 -3.46
N PHE A 98 6.96 -2.04 -4.56
CA PHE A 98 6.40 -3.34 -4.97
C PHE A 98 7.39 -4.50 -4.83
N GLY A 99 8.68 -4.24 -4.54
CA GLY A 99 9.75 -5.24 -4.56
C GLY A 99 10.22 -5.59 -5.97
N GLU A 100 9.67 -4.96 -6.98
CA GLU A 100 10.01 -5.14 -8.38
C GLU A 100 9.62 -3.91 -9.22
N ALA A 101 10.35 -3.66 -10.31
CA ALA A 101 10.05 -2.61 -11.26
C ALA A 101 10.14 -3.11 -12.69
N SER A 102 9.51 -2.44 -13.63
CA SER A 102 9.50 -2.84 -15.03
C SER A 102 9.87 -1.70 -15.95
N ILE A 103 10.60 -2.04 -17.03
CA ILE A 103 10.91 -1.15 -18.13
C ILE A 103 10.57 -1.80 -19.46
N GLU A 104 10.16 -0.97 -20.40
CA GLU A 104 10.10 -1.30 -21.83
C GLU A 104 11.43 -0.92 -22.47
N VAL A 105 12.07 -1.87 -23.14
CA VAL A 105 13.31 -1.69 -23.90
C VAL A 105 12.95 -1.66 -25.36
N LYS A 106 13.12 -0.51 -26.00
CA LYS A 106 12.85 -0.32 -27.46
C LYS A 106 14.10 -0.52 -28.29
N TYR A 107 13.95 -1.35 -29.31
CA TYR A 107 14.97 -1.61 -30.30
C TYR A 107 14.62 -0.99 -31.65
N ILE A 108 15.62 -0.42 -32.30
CA ILE A 108 15.59 -0.02 -33.71
C ILE A 108 16.90 -0.50 -34.37
N ASN A 109 16.78 -1.21 -35.47
CA ASN A 109 17.91 -1.84 -36.15
C ASN A 109 18.74 -2.73 -35.24
N ASN A 110 18.05 -3.54 -34.39
CA ASN A 110 18.65 -4.44 -33.41
C ASN A 110 19.55 -3.75 -32.36
N LYS A 111 19.41 -2.45 -32.15
CA LYS A 111 20.11 -1.69 -31.11
C LYS A 111 19.13 -1.09 -30.17
N ILE A 112 19.44 -1.15 -28.88
CA ILE A 112 18.64 -0.49 -27.83
C ILE A 112 18.69 1.01 -28.09
N GLN A 113 17.53 1.60 -28.31
CA GLN A 113 17.38 3.05 -28.55
C GLN A 113 16.99 3.78 -27.28
N ARG A 114 16.09 3.18 -26.50
CA ARG A 114 15.55 3.82 -25.31
C ARG A 114 14.88 2.81 -24.38
N CYS A 115 14.93 3.13 -23.09
CA CYS A 115 14.20 2.40 -22.04
C CYS A 115 13.20 3.34 -21.39
N PHE A 116 11.96 2.87 -21.19
CA PHE A 116 10.89 3.62 -20.56
C PHE A 116 10.39 2.87 -19.33
N HIS A 117 10.08 3.61 -18.29
CA HIS A 117 9.36 3.04 -17.16
C HIS A 117 7.96 2.62 -17.58
N ILE A 118 7.57 1.40 -17.21
CA ILE A 118 6.19 0.94 -17.23
C ILE A 118 5.75 0.67 -15.79
N ALA A 119 4.56 1.15 -15.43
CA ALA A 119 4.03 0.93 -14.10
C ALA A 119 3.83 -0.57 -13.82
N LYS A 120 4.47 -1.09 -12.76
CA LYS A 120 4.55 -2.53 -12.50
C LYS A 120 3.19 -3.20 -12.33
N GLN A 121 2.21 -2.51 -11.73
CA GLN A 121 0.84 -3.03 -11.57
C GLN A 121 0.10 -3.30 -12.90
N ARG A 122 0.64 -2.82 -14.03
CA ARG A 122 0.08 -3.04 -15.37
C ARG A 122 0.77 -4.15 -16.15
N ILE A 123 1.71 -4.85 -15.53
CA ILE A 123 2.48 -5.92 -16.15
C ILE A 123 2.22 -7.23 -15.40
N ALA A 124 1.84 -8.27 -16.13
CA ALA A 124 1.68 -9.62 -15.63
C ALA A 124 2.59 -10.58 -16.42
N PRO A 125 3.33 -11.49 -15.78
CA PRO A 125 4.15 -12.48 -16.47
C PRO A 125 3.28 -13.47 -17.24
N GLU A 126 3.78 -13.93 -18.37
CA GLU A 126 3.25 -15.09 -19.09
C GLU A 126 3.41 -16.35 -18.25
N VAL A 127 2.56 -17.32 -18.45
CA VAL A 127 2.74 -18.67 -17.85
C VAL A 127 4.08 -19.22 -18.35
N ALA A 128 4.90 -19.73 -17.45
CA ALA A 128 6.21 -20.27 -17.79
C ALA A 128 6.12 -21.41 -18.81
N ASN A 129 7.12 -21.51 -19.65
CA ASN A 129 7.24 -22.60 -20.61
C ASN A 129 7.64 -23.91 -19.91
N GLU A 130 7.79 -25.00 -20.67
CA GLU A 130 8.19 -26.33 -20.14
C GLU A 130 9.58 -26.34 -19.52
N GLU A 131 10.43 -25.38 -19.90
CA GLU A 131 11.80 -25.21 -19.36
C GLU A 131 11.81 -24.38 -18.07
N GLY A 132 10.67 -23.79 -17.72
CA GLY A 132 10.53 -22.95 -16.53
C GLY A 132 10.83 -21.46 -16.78
N ASP A 133 10.93 -21.01 -18.03
CA ASP A 133 11.24 -19.63 -18.37
C ASP A 133 9.96 -18.81 -18.61
N ILE A 134 9.98 -17.55 -18.18
CA ILE A 134 8.97 -16.56 -18.51
C ILE A 134 9.42 -15.85 -19.78
N THR A 135 8.86 -16.26 -20.93
CA THR A 135 9.25 -15.76 -22.25
C THR A 135 8.54 -14.48 -22.65
N GLY A 136 7.54 -14.05 -21.88
CA GLY A 136 6.78 -12.86 -22.21
C GLY A 136 6.09 -12.23 -21.01
N TYR A 137 5.58 -11.02 -21.24
CA TYR A 137 4.79 -10.27 -20.28
C TYR A 137 3.56 -9.69 -20.98
N TYR A 138 2.47 -9.64 -20.25
CA TYR A 138 1.24 -9.01 -20.71
C TYR A 138 1.09 -7.64 -20.06
N TYR A 139 0.87 -6.63 -20.88
CA TYR A 139 0.49 -5.28 -20.45
C TYR A 139 -1.02 -5.11 -20.55
N SER A 140 -1.65 -4.63 -19.48
CA SER A 140 -3.03 -4.16 -19.50
C SER A 140 -3.17 -2.90 -18.66
N TYR A 141 -4.02 -1.99 -19.11
CA TYR A 141 -4.36 -0.82 -18.31
C TYR A 141 -5.05 -1.22 -17.00
N ASP A 142 -5.88 -2.26 -17.05
CA ASP A 142 -6.62 -2.77 -15.90
C ASP A 142 -6.94 -4.27 -16.07
N PHE A 143 -6.27 -5.10 -15.29
CA PHE A 143 -6.49 -6.54 -15.28
C PHE A 143 -7.82 -6.96 -14.62
N SER A 144 -8.51 -6.07 -13.92
CA SER A 144 -9.84 -6.34 -13.38
C SER A 144 -10.91 -6.35 -14.48
N ASN A 145 -10.65 -5.68 -15.61
CA ASN A 145 -11.57 -5.56 -16.74
C ASN A 145 -10.87 -5.83 -18.08
N VAL A 146 -10.40 -7.06 -18.26
CA VAL A 146 -9.68 -7.51 -19.46
C VAL A 146 -10.53 -7.50 -20.74
N ASN A 147 -11.86 -7.48 -20.63
CA ASN A 147 -12.75 -7.36 -21.78
C ASN A 147 -12.68 -5.98 -22.41
N LYS A 148 -12.56 -4.94 -21.60
CA LYS A 148 -12.40 -3.55 -22.03
C LYS A 148 -10.95 -3.21 -22.35
N TYR A 149 -10.01 -3.68 -21.52
CA TYR A 149 -8.58 -3.43 -21.64
C TYR A 149 -7.86 -4.72 -21.97
N LYS A 150 -7.91 -5.11 -23.25
CA LYS A 150 -7.30 -6.36 -23.73
C LYS A 150 -5.80 -6.37 -23.42
N PRO A 151 -5.28 -7.41 -22.74
CA PRO A 151 -3.86 -7.53 -22.49
C PRO A 151 -3.07 -7.70 -23.78
N GLU A 152 -2.02 -6.91 -23.95
CA GLU A 152 -1.08 -6.96 -25.07
C GLU A 152 0.20 -7.68 -24.61
N ARG A 153 0.68 -8.63 -25.42
CA ARG A 153 1.88 -9.41 -25.12
C ARG A 153 3.13 -8.70 -25.63
N PHE A 154 4.12 -8.65 -24.79
CA PHE A 154 5.49 -8.24 -25.11
C PHE A 154 6.44 -9.39 -24.80
N ASP A 155 7.52 -9.55 -25.60
CA ASP A 155 8.55 -10.51 -25.28
C ASP A 155 9.31 -10.09 -24.01
N ALA A 156 9.76 -11.07 -23.23
CA ALA A 156 10.71 -10.81 -22.15
C ALA A 156 12.08 -10.41 -22.75
N PHE A 157 12.81 -9.60 -22.00
CA PHE A 157 14.13 -9.13 -22.45
C PHE A 157 15.05 -10.30 -22.79
N GLY A 158 15.56 -10.30 -24.00
CA GLY A 158 16.42 -11.34 -24.55
C GLY A 158 15.71 -12.52 -25.21
N PHE A 159 14.35 -12.53 -25.22
CA PHE A 159 13.55 -13.55 -25.90
C PHE A 159 12.93 -13.06 -27.23
N GLY A 160 13.04 -11.77 -27.54
CA GLY A 160 12.53 -11.22 -28.78
C GLY A 160 13.43 -11.57 -29.97
N GLU A 161 12.84 -12.15 -31.03
CA GLU A 161 13.55 -12.56 -32.24
C GLU A 161 13.05 -11.84 -33.50
N GLY A 162 13.93 -11.68 -34.46
CA GLY A 162 13.63 -11.50 -35.90
C GLY A 162 13.19 -10.13 -36.36
N LEU A 163 12.75 -9.22 -35.52
CA LEU A 163 12.30 -7.88 -35.92
C LEU A 163 13.36 -6.81 -35.66
N SER A 164 13.65 -5.98 -36.64
CA SER A 164 14.55 -4.84 -36.49
C SER A 164 13.98 -3.78 -35.52
N GLU A 165 12.67 -3.67 -35.45
CA GLU A 165 11.94 -2.82 -34.51
C GLU A 165 11.09 -3.69 -33.61
N ARG A 166 11.36 -3.66 -32.30
CA ARG A 166 10.63 -4.43 -31.28
C ARG A 166 10.72 -3.75 -29.93
N SER A 167 9.81 -4.14 -29.06
CA SER A 167 9.82 -3.77 -27.63
C SER A 167 9.84 -5.03 -26.79
N GLU A 168 10.72 -5.04 -25.79
CA GLU A 168 10.87 -6.12 -24.83
C GLU A 168 10.67 -5.57 -23.42
N ILE A 169 10.19 -6.40 -22.49
CA ILE A 169 10.01 -6.01 -21.08
C ILE A 169 11.12 -6.62 -20.23
N TYR A 170 11.80 -5.76 -19.46
CA TYR A 170 12.73 -6.20 -18.42
C TYR A 170 12.13 -5.91 -17.04
N ILE A 171 12.29 -6.88 -16.11
CA ILE A 171 11.83 -6.77 -14.74
C ILE A 171 13.05 -6.75 -13.81
N PHE A 172 13.19 -5.66 -13.06
CA PHE A 172 14.11 -5.59 -11.93
C PHE A 172 13.44 -6.28 -10.74
N ARG A 173 14.07 -7.30 -10.21
CA ARG A 173 13.60 -7.99 -9.01
C ARG A 173 14.74 -8.69 -8.29
N ASP A 174 14.64 -8.78 -6.97
CA ASP A 174 15.53 -9.58 -6.15
C ASP A 174 14.98 -11.00 -5.99
N TYR A 175 15.90 -11.96 -5.79
CA TYR A 175 15.51 -13.34 -5.48
C TYR A 175 14.83 -13.41 -4.11
N GLN A 176 13.68 -14.06 -4.08
CA GLN A 176 12.96 -14.34 -2.84
C GLN A 176 12.51 -15.79 -2.77
N VAL A 177 12.78 -16.43 -1.63
CA VAL A 177 12.42 -17.85 -1.40
C VAL A 177 10.91 -18.04 -1.55
N GLY A 178 10.53 -19.02 -2.37
CA GLY A 178 9.13 -19.36 -2.61
C GLY A 178 8.38 -18.38 -3.52
N GLN A 179 9.08 -17.47 -4.21
CA GLN A 179 8.52 -16.54 -5.20
C GLN A 179 9.08 -16.88 -6.59
N PHE A 180 8.21 -17.15 -7.54
CA PHE A 180 8.59 -17.46 -8.90
C PHE A 180 8.16 -16.37 -9.89
N TYR A 181 6.87 -16.11 -9.99
CA TYR A 181 6.31 -15.13 -10.93
C TYR A 181 6.48 -13.68 -10.48
N TYR A 182 6.49 -13.44 -9.18
CA TYR A 182 6.49 -12.11 -8.57
C TYR A 182 7.46 -12.05 -7.41
N SER A 183 7.96 -10.86 -7.11
CA SER A 183 8.64 -10.54 -5.86
C SER A 183 7.72 -9.72 -4.97
N ASN A 184 7.92 -9.83 -3.65
CA ASN A 184 7.23 -8.99 -2.68
C ASN A 184 8.14 -7.82 -2.26
N PRO A 185 7.57 -6.69 -1.84
CA PRO A 185 8.38 -5.64 -1.21
C PRO A 185 9.08 -6.17 0.04
N SER A 186 10.28 -5.67 0.32
CA SER A 186 11.10 -6.11 1.46
C SER A 186 10.38 -5.97 2.81
N TYR A 187 9.43 -5.03 2.88
CA TYR A 187 8.62 -4.72 4.06
C TYR A 187 7.24 -5.38 4.08
N VAL A 188 7.01 -6.41 3.28
CA VAL A 188 5.69 -7.07 3.15
C VAL A 188 5.08 -7.49 4.50
N SER A 189 5.90 -7.85 5.49
CA SER A 189 5.46 -8.16 6.85
C SER A 189 4.88 -6.97 7.60
N GLY A 190 5.21 -5.76 7.18
CA GLY A 190 4.73 -4.49 7.77
C GLY A 190 3.37 -4.02 7.25
N ILE A 191 2.81 -4.64 6.19
CA ILE A 191 1.56 -4.15 5.57
C ILE A 191 0.39 -4.15 6.56
N SER A 192 0.30 -5.14 7.44
CA SER A 192 -0.74 -5.19 8.48
C SER A 192 -0.61 -4.02 9.46
N TRP A 193 0.61 -3.62 9.79
CA TRP A 193 0.88 -2.49 10.68
C TRP A 193 0.59 -1.14 10.00
N ALA A 194 0.83 -1.03 8.69
CA ALA A 194 0.43 0.15 7.92
C ALA A 194 -1.10 0.32 7.91
N LYS A 195 -1.84 -0.76 7.72
CA LYS A 195 -3.31 -0.74 7.83
C LYS A 195 -3.79 -0.41 9.24
N MET A 196 -3.11 -0.91 10.27
CA MET A 196 -3.44 -0.58 11.66
C MET A 196 -3.23 0.92 11.94
N GLU A 197 -2.17 1.54 11.42
CA GLU A 197 -1.94 2.98 11.56
C GLU A 197 -3.08 3.79 10.91
N GLU A 198 -3.57 3.36 9.75
CA GLU A 198 -4.73 3.94 9.06
C GLU A 198 -6.01 3.80 9.92
N GLU A 199 -6.29 2.61 10.44
CA GLU A 199 -7.49 2.35 11.24
C GLU A 199 -7.48 3.13 12.58
N ILE A 200 -6.33 3.29 13.21
CA ILE A 200 -6.18 4.15 14.40
C ILE A 200 -6.51 5.60 14.06
N SER A 201 -6.06 6.10 12.91
CA SER A 201 -6.37 7.44 12.42
C SER A 201 -7.87 7.59 12.15
N ASN A 202 -8.48 6.64 11.44
CA ASN A 202 -9.91 6.62 11.15
C ASN A 202 -10.76 6.58 12.43
N TYR A 203 -10.37 5.74 13.40
CA TYR A 203 -11.02 5.68 14.70
C TYR A 203 -10.96 7.04 15.42
N SER A 204 -9.77 7.66 15.45
CA SER A 204 -9.57 8.94 16.12
C SER A 204 -10.42 10.05 15.48
N ILE A 205 -10.47 10.11 14.15
CA ILE A 205 -11.30 11.06 13.41
C ILE A 205 -12.79 10.83 13.73
N ASN A 206 -13.24 9.58 13.66
CA ASN A 206 -14.63 9.24 13.96
C ASN A 206 -15.00 9.57 15.42
N HIS A 207 -14.08 9.35 16.36
CA HIS A 207 -14.29 9.66 17.76
C HIS A 207 -14.40 11.17 18.02
N ILE A 208 -13.54 11.96 17.37
CA ILE A 208 -13.60 13.42 17.42
C ILE A 208 -14.90 13.92 16.80
N GLN A 209 -15.31 13.41 15.63
CA GLN A 209 -16.52 13.80 14.94
C GLN A 209 -17.79 13.49 15.72
N LYS A 210 -17.78 12.40 16.51
CA LYS A 210 -18.87 12.00 17.39
C LYS A 210 -18.86 12.70 18.75
N GLY A 211 -18.02 13.73 18.91
CA GLY A 211 -17.98 14.56 20.12
C GLY A 211 -17.43 13.84 21.35
N LEU A 212 -16.51 12.87 21.17
CA LEU A 212 -15.89 12.07 22.24
C LEU A 212 -16.92 11.25 23.08
N SER A 213 -18.12 11.04 22.55
CA SER A 213 -19.22 10.34 23.21
C SER A 213 -19.53 9.04 22.50
N PHE A 214 -19.70 7.97 23.24
CA PHE A 214 -20.08 6.64 22.72
C PHE A 214 -21.52 6.56 22.21
N GLY A 215 -22.15 7.68 21.94
CA GLY A 215 -23.56 7.75 21.56
C GLY A 215 -24.48 7.82 22.78
N HIS A 216 -25.62 8.41 22.54
CA HIS A 216 -26.67 8.52 23.55
C HIS A 216 -27.80 7.56 23.22
N ILE A 217 -28.35 6.90 24.26
CA ILE A 217 -29.61 6.19 24.11
C ILE A 217 -30.71 7.12 24.56
N ILE A 218 -31.66 7.35 23.69
CA ILE A 218 -32.85 8.12 23.96
C ILE A 218 -34.00 7.12 24.07
N ASN A 219 -34.48 6.87 25.26
CA ASN A 219 -35.68 6.07 25.50
C ASN A 219 -36.89 6.98 25.45
N MET A 220 -37.79 6.70 24.53
CA MET A 220 -39.05 7.41 24.36
C MET A 220 -40.20 6.56 24.92
N ASN A 221 -40.67 6.91 26.11
CA ASN A 221 -41.73 6.18 26.86
C ASN A 221 -43.11 6.76 26.54
N CYS A 222 -43.62 6.46 25.36
CA CYS A 222 -44.86 7.11 24.82
C CYS A 222 -46.12 6.22 24.94
N GLY A 223 -45.99 4.97 25.38
CA GLY A 223 -47.09 3.99 25.33
C GLY A 223 -47.46 3.61 23.87
N ILE A 224 -48.10 2.45 23.69
CA ILE A 224 -48.45 1.92 22.33
C ILE A 224 -49.68 2.66 21.72
N GLN A 225 -49.92 3.91 21.98
CA GLN A 225 -51.06 4.63 21.37
C GLN A 225 -50.75 5.43 20.15
N GLU A 226 -49.49 5.48 19.70
CA GLU A 226 -49.11 6.19 18.47
C GLU A 226 -49.08 5.26 17.26
N SER A 227 -49.58 5.77 16.14
CA SER A 227 -49.53 5.02 14.90
C SER A 227 -48.06 4.85 14.41
N ALA A 228 -47.77 3.80 13.65
CA ALA A 228 -46.43 3.56 13.07
C ALA A 228 -45.95 4.75 12.21
N GLU A 229 -46.85 5.50 11.62
CA GLU A 229 -46.57 6.70 10.81
C GLU A 229 -46.11 7.86 11.70
N THR A 230 -46.74 8.08 12.85
CA THR A 230 -46.36 9.12 13.83
C THR A 230 -44.98 8.81 14.42
N ILE A 231 -44.69 7.52 14.73
CA ILE A 231 -43.36 7.07 15.20
C ILE A 231 -42.28 7.34 14.15
N GLN A 232 -42.57 7.08 12.88
CA GLN A 232 -41.59 7.32 11.81
C GLN A 232 -41.35 8.83 11.60
N GLU A 233 -42.38 9.68 11.65
CA GLU A 233 -42.22 11.11 11.50
C GLU A 233 -41.46 11.72 12.69
N ASN A 234 -41.80 11.34 13.91
CA ASN A 234 -41.10 11.77 15.11
C ASN A 234 -39.63 11.33 15.09
N THR A 235 -39.36 10.09 14.66
CA THR A 235 -37.98 9.57 14.46
C THR A 235 -37.23 10.41 13.45
N ARG A 236 -37.87 10.79 12.35
CA ARG A 236 -37.28 11.62 11.30
C ARG A 236 -36.98 13.04 11.80
N GLN A 237 -37.90 13.66 12.56
CA GLN A 237 -37.68 14.99 13.12
C GLN A 237 -36.57 14.99 14.18
N ILE A 238 -36.55 14.03 15.09
CA ILE A 238 -35.49 13.87 16.09
C ILE A 238 -34.12 13.68 15.39
N ARG A 239 -34.08 12.80 14.39
CA ARG A 239 -32.85 12.60 13.58
C ARG A 239 -32.40 13.92 12.94
N LYS A 240 -33.30 14.70 12.34
CA LYS A 240 -32.96 15.97 11.72
C LYS A 240 -32.43 17.00 12.71
N HIS A 241 -32.93 17.05 13.93
CA HIS A 241 -32.45 17.96 14.96
C HIS A 241 -31.12 17.51 15.62
N LEU A 242 -30.87 16.21 15.70
CA LEU A 242 -29.66 15.67 16.35
C LEU A 242 -28.50 15.37 15.40
N THR A 243 -28.74 15.32 14.08
CA THR A 243 -27.72 15.05 13.04
C THR A 243 -27.34 16.25 12.22
N GLY A 244 -27.23 17.44 12.79
CA GLY A 244 -26.61 18.61 12.12
C GLY A 244 -25.08 18.50 12.15
N SER A 245 -24.40 19.18 11.23
CA SER A 245 -22.92 19.18 11.13
C SER A 245 -22.17 19.65 12.40
N GLN A 246 -22.89 20.17 13.38
CA GLN A 246 -22.38 20.56 14.70
C GLN A 246 -22.78 19.61 15.84
N ASN A 247 -23.65 18.61 15.60
CA ASN A 247 -24.16 17.68 16.59
C ASN A 247 -23.92 16.21 16.16
N ALA A 248 -22.70 15.87 15.80
CA ALA A 248 -22.34 14.57 15.26
C ALA A 248 -22.19 13.49 16.35
N GLY A 249 -23.16 13.33 17.24
CA GLY A 249 -23.25 12.19 18.17
C GLY A 249 -24.07 11.05 17.56
N ALA A 250 -23.58 9.82 17.61
CA ALA A 250 -24.43 8.67 17.32
C ALA A 250 -25.46 8.54 18.46
N PHE A 251 -26.74 8.44 18.14
CA PHE A 251 -27.78 8.16 19.13
C PHE A 251 -28.61 6.96 18.70
N PHE A 252 -29.05 6.21 19.69
CA PHE A 252 -29.95 5.09 19.53
C PHE A 252 -31.33 5.52 20.05
N LEU A 253 -32.35 5.50 19.20
CA LEU A 253 -33.71 5.81 19.57
C LEU A 253 -34.43 4.50 19.86
N ASN A 254 -34.94 4.37 21.08
CA ASN A 254 -35.74 3.23 21.50
C ASN A 254 -37.14 3.72 21.91
N TRP A 255 -38.17 3.13 21.33
CA TRP A 255 -39.56 3.41 21.62
C TRP A 255 -40.11 2.32 22.52
N ASN A 256 -40.53 2.68 23.74
CA ASN A 256 -40.97 1.73 24.76
C ASN A 256 -42.42 2.01 25.17
N ASP A 257 -43.09 0.96 25.62
CA ASP A 257 -44.42 1.06 26.17
C ASP A 257 -44.46 1.69 27.54
N ASN A 258 -43.44 1.40 28.35
CA ASN A 258 -43.29 1.88 29.71
C ASN A 258 -41.80 1.95 30.09
N LYS A 259 -41.56 2.48 31.31
CA LYS A 259 -40.23 2.67 31.85
C LYS A 259 -39.49 1.36 32.12
N ASP A 260 -40.22 0.27 32.38
CA ASP A 260 -39.63 -1.04 32.71
C ASP A 260 -39.08 -1.77 31.48
N SER A 261 -39.42 -1.27 30.27
CA SER A 261 -38.96 -1.79 28.99
C SER A 261 -37.79 -0.95 28.39
N GLU A 262 -37.19 -0.07 29.19
CA GLU A 262 -36.07 0.76 28.71
C GLU A 262 -34.86 -0.11 28.39
N ILE A 263 -34.23 0.17 27.22
CA ILE A 263 -32.92 -0.43 26.92
C ILE A 263 -31.88 0.27 27.77
N THR A 264 -31.31 -0.46 28.70
CA THR A 264 -30.15 -0.01 29.46
C THR A 264 -28.91 -0.61 28.85
N ILE A 265 -28.07 0.19 28.20
CA ILE A 265 -26.73 -0.22 27.82
C ILE A 265 -25.82 0.21 28.98
N SER A 266 -25.31 -0.75 29.72
CA SER A 266 -24.14 -0.51 30.54
C SER A 266 -23.00 -0.16 29.59
N ALA A 267 -22.54 1.10 29.59
CA ALA A 267 -21.32 1.45 28.91
C ALA A 267 -20.23 0.53 29.46
N LEU A 268 -19.67 -0.33 28.62
CA LEU A 268 -18.38 -0.92 28.91
C LEU A 268 -17.41 0.26 28.88
N GLU A 269 -17.19 0.84 30.06
CA GLU A 269 -16.11 1.82 30.20
C GLU A 269 -14.81 1.06 29.98
N VAL A 270 -14.32 1.09 28.73
CA VAL A 270 -12.92 0.80 28.46
C VAL A 270 -12.17 2.03 28.96
N SER A 271 -11.95 2.10 30.28
CA SER A 271 -11.38 3.25 30.96
C SER A 271 -10.01 3.68 30.43
N ASP A 272 -9.35 2.80 29.66
CA ASP A 272 -8.00 3.00 29.12
C ASP A 272 -7.92 2.96 27.59
N ALA A 273 -9.04 3.13 26.87
CA ALA A 273 -9.05 3.07 25.41
C ALA A 273 -8.01 4.03 24.78
N HIS A 274 -7.90 5.24 25.30
CA HIS A 274 -6.92 6.22 24.81
C HIS A 274 -5.47 5.76 25.00
N GLN A 275 -5.16 5.12 26.11
CA GLN A 275 -3.83 4.59 26.37
C GLN A 275 -3.53 3.39 25.46
N GLN A 276 -4.50 2.53 25.22
CA GLN A 276 -4.38 1.40 24.30
C GLN A 276 -4.14 1.87 22.86
N TYR A 277 -4.87 2.87 22.37
CA TYR A 277 -4.66 3.42 21.04
C TYR A 277 -3.32 4.17 20.91
N ALA A 278 -2.89 4.90 21.92
CA ALA A 278 -1.57 5.52 21.95
C ALA A 278 -0.44 4.47 21.91
N TYR A 279 -0.61 3.37 22.67
CA TYR A 279 0.32 2.25 22.62
C TYR A 279 0.35 1.61 21.23
N LEU A 280 -0.81 1.27 20.64
CA LEU A 280 -0.90 0.65 19.32
C LEU A 280 -0.32 1.55 18.21
N SER A 281 -0.51 2.86 18.31
CA SER A 281 0.09 3.82 17.36
C SER A 281 1.62 3.82 17.45
N THR A 282 2.17 3.76 18.65
CA THR A 282 3.61 3.68 18.88
C THR A 282 4.17 2.36 18.39
N GLU A 283 3.49 1.26 18.70
CA GLU A 283 3.86 -0.09 18.30
C GLU A 283 3.82 -0.25 16.77
N ALA A 284 2.76 0.24 16.11
CA ALA A 284 2.63 0.18 14.66
C ALA A 284 3.81 0.88 13.97
N ARG A 285 4.19 2.07 14.44
CA ARG A 285 5.36 2.80 13.93
C ARG A 285 6.65 2.01 14.11
N GLN A 286 6.86 1.42 15.28
CA GLN A 286 8.07 0.66 15.59
C GLN A 286 8.16 -0.60 14.73
N GLN A 287 7.06 -1.31 14.54
CA GLN A 287 7.00 -2.49 13.69
C GLN A 287 7.19 -2.15 12.20
N LEU A 288 6.70 -1.00 11.74
CA LEU A 288 6.99 -0.50 10.40
C LEU A 288 8.48 -0.21 10.23
N CYS A 289 9.11 0.49 11.17
CA CYS A 289 10.56 0.72 11.13
C CYS A 289 11.33 -0.61 11.07
N THR A 290 10.94 -1.59 11.87
CA THR A 290 11.55 -2.93 11.90
C THR A 290 11.36 -3.66 10.57
N SER A 291 10.17 -3.64 10.00
CA SER A 291 9.87 -4.30 8.72
C SER A 291 10.65 -3.73 7.55
N HIS A 292 10.90 -2.43 7.56
CA HIS A 292 11.75 -1.74 6.60
C HIS A 292 13.26 -1.83 6.91
N LYS A 293 13.64 -2.47 8.02
CA LYS A 293 15.04 -2.50 8.50
C LYS A 293 15.64 -1.09 8.70
N LEU A 294 14.81 -0.15 9.13
CA LEU A 294 15.21 1.22 9.37
C LEU A 294 15.97 1.32 10.70
N THR A 295 17.22 1.73 10.64
CA THR A 295 18.12 1.80 11.81
C THR A 295 17.77 2.94 12.76
N SER A 296 17.26 4.06 12.24
CA SER A 296 16.78 5.19 13.03
C SER A 296 15.65 5.93 12.32
N PRO A 297 14.49 6.13 12.97
CA PRO A 297 13.35 6.86 12.39
C PRO A 297 13.70 8.30 11.97
N MET A 298 14.70 8.91 12.59
CA MET A 298 15.15 10.27 12.25
C MET A 298 15.70 10.37 10.83
N LEU A 299 16.23 9.29 10.26
CA LEU A 299 16.76 9.25 8.88
C LEU A 299 15.70 9.54 7.82
N VAL A 300 14.44 9.33 8.16
CA VAL A 300 13.28 9.56 7.29
C VAL A 300 12.37 10.68 7.81
N GLY A 301 12.88 11.51 8.74
CA GLY A 301 12.18 12.67 9.27
C GLY A 301 11.16 12.36 10.38
N ILE A 302 11.12 11.14 10.90
CA ILE A 302 10.24 10.76 12.00
C ILE A 302 10.93 11.07 13.33
N LYS A 303 10.32 11.95 14.15
CA LYS A 303 10.83 12.28 15.48
C LYS A 303 10.21 11.36 16.53
N GLU A 304 11.03 10.81 17.42
CA GLU A 304 10.57 10.13 18.61
C GLU A 304 10.23 11.11 19.72
N ALA A 305 9.13 10.88 20.44
CA ALA A 305 8.64 11.79 21.48
C ALA A 305 9.64 11.96 22.66
N ASN A 306 10.51 10.98 22.89
CA ASN A 306 11.46 10.93 23.99
C ASN A 306 12.93 11.10 23.55
N GLY A 307 13.19 11.40 22.30
CA GLY A 307 14.54 11.43 21.72
C GLY A 307 15.21 12.79 21.83
N PHE A 308 15.60 13.24 23.03
CA PHE A 308 16.37 14.47 23.22
C PHE A 308 17.89 14.30 22.99
N SER A 309 18.37 13.10 22.69
CA SER A 309 19.81 12.87 22.55
C SER A 309 20.21 11.87 21.46
N SER A 310 19.63 12.00 20.26
CA SER A 310 20.32 11.36 19.15
C SER A 310 21.62 12.11 18.89
N ASN A 311 22.72 11.52 19.33
CA ASN A 311 24.05 12.02 19.02
C ASN A 311 24.17 12.06 17.50
N ALA A 312 24.64 13.19 16.95
CA ALA A 312 24.86 13.33 15.50
C ALA A 312 25.76 12.22 14.92
N GLU A 313 26.61 11.64 15.75
CA GLU A 313 27.45 10.50 15.44
C GLU A 313 26.63 9.22 15.24
N GLU A 314 25.68 8.94 16.12
CA GLU A 314 24.79 7.77 16.03
C GLU A 314 23.94 7.82 14.76
N ILE A 315 23.40 8.97 14.39
CA ILE A 315 22.67 9.17 13.14
C ILE A 315 23.57 8.89 11.91
N LYS A 316 24.83 9.36 11.94
CA LYS A 316 25.78 9.12 10.85
C LYS A 316 26.11 7.64 10.70
N VAL A 317 26.35 6.95 11.82
CA VAL A 317 26.61 5.50 11.83
C VAL A 317 25.38 4.74 11.35
N GLY A 318 24.20 5.05 11.87
CA GLY A 318 22.95 4.45 11.45
C GLY A 318 22.64 4.67 9.95
N PHE A 319 22.95 5.85 9.43
CA PHE A 319 22.82 6.12 7.99
C PHE A 319 23.82 5.30 7.16
N ALA A 320 25.09 5.21 7.61
CA ALA A 320 26.08 4.42 6.92
C ALA A 320 25.69 2.93 6.87
N GLU A 321 25.20 2.37 7.97
CA GLU A 321 24.71 1.00 8.03
C GLU A 321 23.49 0.78 7.12
N LEU A 322 22.52 1.70 7.15
CA LEU A 322 21.37 1.65 6.25
C LEU A 322 21.81 1.64 4.78
N MET A 323 22.76 2.52 4.43
CA MET A 323 23.28 2.59 3.06
C MET A 323 23.97 1.31 2.63
N ILE A 324 24.79 0.70 3.51
CA ILE A 324 25.57 -0.51 3.20
C ILE A 324 24.67 -1.75 3.14
N ASN A 325 23.79 -1.92 4.13
CA ASN A 325 23.07 -3.18 4.33
C ASN A 325 21.70 -3.23 3.62
N VAL A 326 21.13 -2.08 3.28
CA VAL A 326 19.77 -2.01 2.71
C VAL A 326 19.75 -1.34 1.34
N ILE A 327 20.38 -0.17 1.19
CA ILE A 327 20.24 0.64 -0.02
C ILE A 327 21.17 0.18 -1.14
N ARG A 328 22.47 -0.06 -0.85
CA ARG A 328 23.43 -0.51 -1.88
C ARG A 328 23.04 -1.81 -2.56
N PRO A 329 22.61 -2.87 -1.85
CA PRO A 329 22.14 -4.10 -2.51
C PRO A 329 20.99 -3.82 -3.49
N LYS A 330 20.10 -2.88 -3.18
CA LYS A 330 19.01 -2.48 -4.07
C LYS A 330 19.47 -1.62 -5.27
N GLN A 331 20.60 -0.93 -5.14
CA GLN A 331 21.22 -0.16 -6.24
C GLN A 331 21.96 -1.04 -7.25
N GLU A 332 22.34 -2.25 -6.83
CA GLU A 332 23.11 -3.22 -7.63
C GLU A 332 22.21 -4.11 -8.51
N ILE A 333 20.91 -4.14 -8.26
CA ILE A 333 19.91 -4.85 -9.06
C ILE A 333 19.62 -4.08 -10.35
#